data_ef70960e1a44f5dc57a79cf53d38cdde
#
_entry.id   ef70960e1a44f5dc57a79cf53d38cdde
#
_cell.length_a   1.000
_cell.length_b   1.000
_cell.length_c   1.000
_cell.angle_alpha   90.00
_cell.angle_beta   90.00
_cell.angle_gamma   90.00
#
_symmetry.space_group_name_H-M   'P 1'
#
loop_
_entity.id
_entity.type
_entity.pdbx_description
1 polymer ?
#
loop_
_entity_poly.entity_id
_entity_poly.type
_entity_poly.pdbx_seq_one_letter_code
_entity_poly.pdbx_strand_id
1 'polypeptide(L)'
;MTWRLVYASEVGTSHAHSGTPCEDSCLAQVDVLPNHQPLLSIFVADGAGSADRGGDGAELAIEAAASFVAKKVAQGEFGLSDSLAADLVSAVRKHIFSRAEAENLAARDFACTFLGVLSTEGGTLVLQVGDGGVVLDVGQGLEVAVVPMTGEYANMTHFVTDEDAVTVLETKQYPDRALKVAAFSDGVQRLALNMATSTPHEPFFAPFFGGMAQATAEQEELLHGLLVKFLGSSPVNERTDDDKTLALAVWTL
;
A
#
# COMPACT_ATOMS: atom_id res chain seq x y z
N MET A 1 -19.64 7.91 12.22
CA MET A 1 -18.78 7.84 11.02
C MET A 1 -17.51 7.10 11.37
N THR A 2 -17.11 6.11 10.58
CA THR A 2 -15.93 5.28 10.84
C THR A 2 -15.34 4.75 9.54
N TRP A 3 -14.07 4.31 9.57
CA TRP A 3 -13.47 3.58 8.50
C TRP A 3 -13.86 2.10 8.54
N ARG A 4 -14.09 1.51 7.37
CA ARG A 4 -14.08 0.07 7.14
C ARG A 4 -12.87 -0.29 6.35
N LEU A 5 -12.19 -1.36 6.76
CA LEU A 5 -10.90 -1.77 6.19
C LEU A 5 -11.01 -3.21 5.70
N VAL A 6 -10.46 -3.48 4.54
CA VAL A 6 -10.28 -4.85 4.02
C VAL A 6 -8.96 -4.88 3.27
N TYR A 7 -8.06 -5.79 3.61
CA TYR A 7 -6.77 -5.90 2.96
C TYR A 7 -6.28 -7.35 2.95
N ALA A 8 -5.56 -7.72 1.92
CA ALA A 8 -4.97 -9.05 1.78
C ALA A 8 -3.83 -9.04 0.79
N SER A 9 -2.89 -9.95 1.00
CA SER A 9 -1.90 -10.37 0.02
C SER A 9 -2.12 -11.85 -0.30
N GLU A 10 -1.96 -12.22 -1.58
CA GLU A 10 -2.15 -13.59 -2.06
C GLU A 10 -1.02 -13.96 -3.01
N VAL A 11 -0.48 -15.15 -2.83
CA VAL A 11 0.66 -15.65 -3.60
C VAL A 11 0.37 -15.71 -5.10
N GLY A 12 1.33 -15.29 -5.91
CA GLY A 12 1.32 -15.41 -7.37
C GLY A 12 1.48 -16.84 -7.86
N THR A 13 0.99 -17.14 -9.04
CA THR A 13 1.14 -18.49 -9.62
C THR A 13 2.59 -18.79 -9.97
N SER A 14 3.43 -17.78 -10.28
CA SER A 14 4.87 -17.90 -10.48
C SER A 14 5.56 -18.37 -9.21
N HIS A 15 5.28 -17.72 -8.06
CA HIS A 15 5.82 -18.09 -6.76
C HIS A 15 5.29 -19.44 -6.27
N ALA A 16 4.00 -19.71 -6.46
CA ALA A 16 3.41 -21.00 -6.12
C ALA A 16 4.07 -22.16 -6.88
N HIS A 17 4.44 -21.98 -8.16
CA HIS A 17 5.15 -22.98 -8.95
C HIS A 17 6.60 -23.21 -8.49
N SER A 18 7.30 -22.15 -8.05
CA SER A 18 8.67 -22.26 -7.54
C SER A 18 8.75 -22.70 -6.08
N GLY A 19 7.59 -22.70 -5.36
CA GLY A 19 7.53 -22.96 -3.93
C GLY A 19 8.00 -21.78 -3.08
N THR A 20 8.05 -20.57 -3.67
CA THR A 20 8.31 -19.31 -2.97
C THR A 20 7.04 -18.83 -2.28
N PRO A 21 7.07 -18.34 -1.04
CA PRO A 21 5.90 -17.71 -0.40
C PRO A 21 5.54 -16.40 -1.09
N CYS A 22 4.40 -15.80 -0.70
CA CYS A 22 4.06 -14.43 -1.10
C CYS A 22 5.12 -13.47 -0.54
N GLU A 23 5.69 -12.63 -1.39
CA GLU A 23 6.69 -11.64 -1.03
C GLU A 23 6.10 -10.22 -0.87
N ASP A 24 4.81 -10.08 -1.09
CA ASP A 24 4.04 -8.87 -0.78
C ASP A 24 3.63 -8.80 0.69
N SER A 25 3.53 -7.58 1.22
CA SER A 25 2.97 -7.32 2.55
C SER A 25 2.09 -6.08 2.55
N CYS A 26 1.06 -6.06 3.39
CA CYS A 26 0.20 -4.90 3.55
C CYS A 26 -0.40 -4.77 4.95
N LEU A 27 -0.80 -3.54 5.29
CA LEU A 27 -1.52 -3.22 6.51
C LEU A 27 -2.51 -2.08 6.24
N ALA A 28 -3.71 -2.19 6.78
CA ALA A 28 -4.60 -1.06 6.94
C ALA A 28 -5.06 -0.98 8.40
N GLN A 29 -4.97 0.20 9.01
CA GLN A 29 -5.34 0.43 10.39
C GLN A 29 -5.91 1.82 10.61
N VAL A 30 -6.61 1.99 11.74
CA VAL A 30 -7.10 3.28 12.19
C VAL A 30 -6.57 3.57 13.59
N ASP A 31 -5.81 4.65 13.70
CA ASP A 31 -5.35 5.20 14.96
C ASP A 31 -6.25 6.35 15.41
N VAL A 32 -6.18 6.70 16.68
CA VAL A 32 -6.91 7.85 17.25
C VAL A 32 -5.91 8.95 17.59
N LEU A 33 -6.04 10.08 16.92
CA LEU A 33 -5.23 11.26 17.17
C LEU A 33 -5.55 11.88 18.55
N PRO A 34 -4.67 12.71 19.13
CA PRO A 34 -4.92 13.38 20.41
C PRO A 34 -6.20 14.24 20.45
N ASN A 35 -6.65 14.71 19.31
CA ASN A 35 -7.92 15.45 19.17
C ASN A 35 -9.15 14.53 18.98
N HIS A 36 -9.01 13.23 19.25
CA HIS A 36 -10.02 12.18 19.11
C HIS A 36 -10.50 11.91 17.67
N GLN A 37 -9.79 12.44 16.65
CA GLN A 37 -10.12 12.15 15.27
C GLN A 37 -9.43 10.87 14.79
N PRO A 38 -10.07 10.10 13.87
CA PRO A 38 -9.47 8.93 13.30
C PRO A 38 -8.40 9.33 12.27
N LEU A 39 -7.28 8.61 12.31
CA LEU A 39 -6.23 8.58 11.31
C LEU A 39 -6.28 7.23 10.62
N LEU A 40 -6.61 7.21 9.32
CA LEU A 40 -6.40 6.04 8.48
C LEU A 40 -4.93 5.95 8.09
N SER A 41 -4.36 4.76 8.21
CA SER A 41 -3.06 4.41 7.66
C SER A 41 -3.19 3.16 6.80
N ILE A 42 -2.76 3.23 5.55
CA ILE A 42 -2.63 2.07 4.65
C ILE A 42 -1.20 2.02 4.17
N PHE A 43 -0.59 0.84 4.22
CA PHE A 43 0.74 0.57 3.69
C PHE A 43 0.70 -0.70 2.83
N VAL A 44 1.43 -0.68 1.72
CA VAL A 44 1.64 -1.81 0.82
C VAL A 44 3.12 -1.83 0.44
N ALA A 45 3.73 -2.99 0.45
CA ALA A 45 5.09 -3.22 0.02
C ALA A 45 5.15 -4.53 -0.78
N ASP A 46 5.92 -4.52 -1.86
CA ASP A 46 6.14 -5.62 -2.77
C ASP A 46 7.63 -5.93 -2.75
N GLY A 47 7.97 -7.16 -2.41
CA GLY A 47 9.34 -7.64 -2.34
C GLY A 47 9.92 -7.86 -3.73
N ALA A 48 11.09 -7.26 -3.99
CA ALA A 48 11.71 -7.40 -5.30
C ALA A 48 12.08 -8.87 -5.60
N GLY A 49 11.54 -9.44 -6.67
CA GLY A 49 11.84 -10.83 -7.08
C GLY A 49 13.33 -11.09 -7.41
N SER A 50 14.16 -10.05 -7.49
CA SER A 50 15.62 -10.13 -7.61
C SER A 50 16.37 -10.10 -6.28
N ALA A 51 15.68 -9.90 -5.16
CA ALA A 51 16.25 -9.85 -3.82
C ALA A 51 16.09 -11.21 -3.14
N ASP A 52 17.13 -11.67 -2.44
CA ASP A 52 17.11 -12.98 -1.75
C ASP A 52 16.11 -13.01 -0.57
N ARG A 53 15.73 -11.86 -0.05
CA ARG A 53 14.88 -11.65 1.12
C ARG A 53 13.84 -10.54 0.86
N GLY A 54 13.30 -10.44 -0.36
CA GLY A 54 12.35 -9.40 -0.77
C GLY A 54 11.11 -9.37 0.13
N GLY A 55 10.50 -10.52 0.38
CA GLY A 55 9.34 -10.64 1.26
C GLY A 55 9.61 -10.21 2.70
N ASP A 56 10.78 -10.56 3.27
CA ASP A 56 11.17 -10.05 4.59
C ASP A 56 11.35 -8.53 4.57
N GLY A 57 11.86 -7.98 3.46
CA GLY A 57 11.97 -6.53 3.24
C GLY A 57 10.60 -5.85 3.24
N ALA A 58 9.62 -6.44 2.56
CA ALA A 58 8.25 -5.95 2.53
C ALA A 58 7.61 -5.97 3.94
N GLU A 59 7.75 -7.07 4.69
CA GLU A 59 7.26 -7.15 6.07
C GLU A 59 7.91 -6.09 6.97
N LEU A 60 9.23 -5.95 6.92
CA LEU A 60 9.98 -4.95 7.69
C LEU A 60 9.55 -3.51 7.35
N ALA A 61 9.24 -3.24 6.07
CA ALA A 61 8.76 -1.93 5.65
C ALA A 61 7.40 -1.60 6.28
N ILE A 62 6.46 -2.54 6.27
CA ILE A 62 5.14 -2.38 6.89
C ILE A 62 5.24 -2.20 8.40
N GLU A 63 6.02 -3.03 9.10
CA GLU A 63 6.24 -2.92 10.54
C GLU A 63 6.84 -1.57 10.95
N ALA A 64 7.86 -1.13 10.23
CA ALA A 64 8.52 0.15 10.49
C ALA A 64 7.57 1.34 10.27
N ALA A 65 6.77 1.29 9.20
CA ALA A 65 5.80 2.34 8.89
C ALA A 65 4.72 2.45 9.97
N ALA A 66 4.13 1.33 10.37
CA ALA A 66 3.13 1.28 11.44
C ALA A 66 3.70 1.81 12.77
N SER A 67 4.91 1.36 13.12
CA SER A 67 5.61 1.81 14.33
C SER A 67 5.92 3.32 14.30
N PHE A 68 6.36 3.84 13.16
CA PHE A 68 6.63 5.27 12.97
C PHE A 68 5.37 6.11 13.18
N VAL A 69 4.25 5.75 12.55
CA VAL A 69 2.98 6.47 12.70
C VAL A 69 2.49 6.41 14.14
N ALA A 70 2.47 5.23 14.77
CA ALA A 70 2.06 5.08 16.17
C ALA A 70 2.88 5.97 17.11
N LYS A 71 4.20 6.05 16.89
CA LYS A 71 5.09 6.92 17.66
C LYS A 71 4.77 8.40 17.45
N LYS A 72 4.56 8.85 16.23
CA LYS A 72 4.20 10.25 15.91
C LYS A 72 2.87 10.64 16.54
N VAL A 73 1.87 9.75 16.48
CA VAL A 73 0.57 9.94 17.14
C VAL A 73 0.72 10.06 18.65
N ALA A 74 1.48 9.16 19.28
CA ALA A 74 1.71 9.18 20.73
C ALA A 74 2.46 10.43 21.20
N GLN A 75 3.32 11.01 20.37
CA GLN A 75 4.05 12.24 20.67
C GLN A 75 3.21 13.51 20.43
N GLY A 76 2.02 13.39 19.81
CA GLY A 76 1.20 14.54 19.43
C GLY A 76 1.80 15.37 18.27
N GLU A 77 2.76 14.82 17.53
CA GLU A 77 3.51 15.48 16.46
C GLU A 77 3.03 15.03 15.07
N PHE A 78 1.75 14.76 14.93
CA PHE A 78 1.21 14.26 13.66
C PHE A 78 0.67 15.41 12.80
N GLY A 79 1.22 15.55 11.60
CA GLY A 79 0.76 16.51 10.60
C GLY A 79 1.13 16.02 9.19
N LEU A 80 0.17 16.03 8.28
CA LEU A 80 0.37 15.59 6.89
C LEU A 80 1.26 16.58 6.14
N SER A 81 2.40 16.11 5.63
CA SER A 81 3.35 16.92 4.86
C SER A 81 4.33 16.03 4.09
N ASP A 82 4.98 16.59 3.07
CA ASP A 82 6.04 15.89 2.34
C ASP A 82 7.23 15.55 3.25
N SER A 83 7.50 16.37 4.27
CA SER A 83 8.53 16.06 5.25
C SER A 83 8.16 14.84 6.11
N LEU A 84 6.87 14.67 6.47
CA LEU A 84 6.41 13.47 7.16
C LEU A 84 6.61 12.22 6.28
N ALA A 85 6.31 12.31 4.97
CA ALA A 85 6.53 11.23 4.02
C ALA A 85 8.02 10.86 3.93
N ALA A 86 8.91 11.84 3.80
CA ALA A 86 10.35 11.62 3.76
C ALA A 86 10.89 11.01 5.06
N ASP A 87 10.42 11.48 6.22
CA ASP A 87 10.78 10.93 7.53
C ASP A 87 10.31 9.48 7.68
N LEU A 88 9.09 9.16 7.19
CA LEU A 88 8.52 7.82 7.22
C LEU A 88 9.35 6.86 6.36
N VAL A 89 9.63 7.22 5.11
CA VAL A 89 10.49 6.41 4.22
C VAL A 89 11.89 6.25 4.83
N SER A 90 12.46 7.31 5.41
CA SER A 90 13.75 7.24 6.10
C SER A 90 13.73 6.28 7.29
N ALA A 91 12.61 6.22 8.04
CA ALA A 91 12.44 5.28 9.15
C ALA A 91 12.33 3.83 8.65
N VAL A 92 11.59 3.58 7.58
CA VAL A 92 11.51 2.28 6.89
C VAL A 92 12.91 1.82 6.46
N ARG A 93 13.63 2.66 5.73
CA ARG A 93 15.00 2.39 5.30
C ARG A 93 15.91 2.03 6.49
N LYS A 94 15.90 2.86 7.52
CA LYS A 94 16.72 2.64 8.72
C LYS A 94 16.43 1.28 9.35
N HIS A 95 15.17 0.87 9.42
CA HIS A 95 14.78 -0.42 9.99
C HIS A 95 15.32 -1.59 9.16
N ILE A 96 15.15 -1.55 7.84
CA ILE A 96 15.68 -2.56 6.92
C ILE A 96 17.22 -2.63 6.99
N PHE A 97 17.90 -1.49 6.92
CA PHE A 97 19.38 -1.44 7.00
C PHE A 97 19.90 -1.99 8.33
N SER A 98 19.24 -1.69 9.44
CA SER A 98 19.60 -2.23 10.75
C SER A 98 19.43 -3.76 10.82
N ARG A 99 18.40 -4.31 10.18
CA ARG A 99 18.20 -5.75 10.08
C ARG A 99 19.28 -6.40 9.20
N ALA A 100 19.56 -5.84 8.04
CA ALA A 100 20.61 -6.32 7.14
C ALA A 100 21.99 -6.36 7.83
N GLU A 101 22.35 -5.28 8.54
CA GLU A 101 23.59 -5.22 9.33
C GLU A 101 23.63 -6.30 10.41
N ALA A 102 22.55 -6.49 11.16
CA ALA A 102 22.46 -7.50 12.21
C ALA A 102 22.61 -8.94 11.70
N GLU A 103 22.17 -9.19 10.47
CA GLU A 103 22.29 -10.50 9.80
C GLU A 103 23.55 -10.66 8.92
N ASN A 104 24.39 -9.62 8.84
CA ASN A 104 25.55 -9.56 7.94
C ASN A 104 25.18 -9.75 6.45
N LEU A 105 24.05 -9.17 6.04
CA LEU A 105 23.53 -9.14 4.68
C LEU A 105 23.61 -7.72 4.10
N ALA A 106 23.45 -7.58 2.79
CA ALA A 106 23.32 -6.29 2.15
C ALA A 106 21.86 -5.80 2.23
N ALA A 107 21.66 -4.49 2.40
CA ALA A 107 20.29 -3.93 2.45
C ALA A 107 19.50 -4.24 1.17
N ARG A 108 20.16 -4.31 0.01
CA ARG A 108 19.55 -4.69 -1.27
C ARG A 108 18.95 -6.11 -1.28
N ASP A 109 19.41 -6.99 -0.40
CA ASP A 109 18.86 -8.35 -0.28
C ASP A 109 17.42 -8.33 0.30
N PHE A 110 17.02 -7.20 0.89
CA PHE A 110 15.69 -6.89 1.40
C PHE A 110 14.97 -5.85 0.53
N ALA A 111 15.32 -5.72 -0.76
CA ALA A 111 14.72 -4.71 -1.61
C ALA A 111 13.21 -4.94 -1.74
N CYS A 112 12.45 -3.85 -1.57
CA CYS A 112 11.00 -3.82 -1.74
C CYS A 112 10.52 -2.43 -2.18
N THR A 113 9.34 -2.38 -2.78
CA THR A 113 8.61 -1.14 -3.00
C THR A 113 7.96 -0.67 -1.70
N PHE A 114 7.41 0.55 -1.67
CA PHE A 114 6.65 1.02 -0.54
C PHE A 114 5.63 2.09 -0.94
N LEU A 115 4.37 1.84 -0.61
CA LEU A 115 3.28 2.78 -0.78
C LEU A 115 2.63 3.06 0.58
N GLY A 116 2.21 4.31 0.77
CA GLY A 116 1.50 4.70 1.98
C GLY A 116 0.37 5.69 1.70
N VAL A 117 -0.71 5.56 2.45
CA VAL A 117 -1.80 6.53 2.50
C VAL A 117 -2.10 6.85 3.96
N LEU A 118 -2.05 8.14 4.29
CA LEU A 118 -2.43 8.67 5.60
C LEU A 118 -3.58 9.65 5.41
N SER A 119 -4.73 9.42 6.06
CA SER A 119 -5.90 10.27 5.88
C SER A 119 -6.56 10.64 7.21
N THR A 120 -6.79 11.93 7.39
CA THR A 120 -7.46 12.54 8.55
C THR A 120 -8.60 13.45 8.07
N GLU A 121 -9.33 14.08 8.98
CA GLU A 121 -10.29 15.14 8.62
C GLU A 121 -9.60 16.34 7.94
N GLY A 122 -8.34 16.61 8.29
CA GLY A 122 -7.57 17.73 7.76
C GLY A 122 -6.88 17.47 6.42
N GLY A 123 -7.07 16.29 5.80
CA GLY A 123 -6.48 15.99 4.50
C GLY A 123 -6.05 14.54 4.34
N THR A 124 -5.46 14.27 3.18
CA THR A 124 -4.89 12.96 2.82
C THR A 124 -3.51 13.14 2.20
N LEU A 125 -2.55 12.35 2.66
CA LEU A 125 -1.19 12.26 2.12
C LEU A 125 -1.01 10.87 1.50
N VAL A 126 -0.57 10.85 0.25
CA VAL A 126 -0.12 9.64 -0.45
C VAL A 126 1.39 9.74 -0.64
N LEU A 127 2.07 8.63 -0.49
CA LEU A 127 3.51 8.52 -0.70
C LEU A 127 3.82 7.20 -1.40
N GLN A 128 4.81 7.20 -2.30
CA GLN A 128 5.14 6.04 -3.13
C GLN A 128 6.62 6.01 -3.49
N VAL A 129 7.24 4.84 -3.27
CA VAL A 129 8.52 4.44 -3.86
C VAL A 129 8.28 3.11 -4.56
N GLY A 130 8.42 3.07 -5.88
CA GLY A 130 8.16 1.88 -6.69
C GLY A 130 6.93 2.02 -7.59
N ASP A 131 6.42 0.90 -8.10
CA ASP A 131 5.52 0.80 -9.24
C ASP A 131 4.11 0.29 -8.94
N GLY A 132 3.76 0.07 -7.69
CA GLY A 132 2.37 -0.18 -7.29
C GLY A 132 1.44 1.00 -7.59
N GLY A 133 0.24 0.99 -7.03
CA GLY A 133 -0.72 2.06 -7.29
C GLY A 133 -1.61 2.43 -6.12
N VAL A 134 -2.00 3.69 -6.10
CA VAL A 134 -3.01 4.22 -5.16
C VAL A 134 -4.13 4.89 -5.95
N VAL A 135 -5.34 4.44 -5.70
CA VAL A 135 -6.58 5.03 -6.21
C VAL A 135 -7.39 5.53 -5.02
N LEU A 136 -7.89 6.75 -5.07
CA LEU A 136 -8.72 7.31 -4.01
C LEU A 136 -9.84 8.23 -4.52
N ASP A 137 -10.78 8.52 -3.64
CA ASP A 137 -11.89 9.46 -3.86
C ASP A 137 -11.94 10.41 -2.66
N VAL A 138 -11.75 11.70 -2.91
CA VAL A 138 -11.92 12.78 -1.91
C VAL A 138 -13.24 13.55 -2.13
N GLY A 139 -14.21 12.93 -2.80
CA GLY A 139 -15.52 13.54 -3.08
C GLY A 139 -15.71 14.01 -4.53
N GLN A 140 -14.75 13.74 -5.42
CA GLN A 140 -14.80 14.10 -6.84
C GLN A 140 -14.85 12.87 -7.77
N GLY A 141 -14.96 11.67 -7.21
CA GLY A 141 -14.84 10.39 -7.89
C GLY A 141 -13.44 9.78 -7.74
N LEU A 142 -13.27 8.55 -8.24
CA LEU A 142 -12.00 7.84 -8.14
C LEU A 142 -10.95 8.47 -9.07
N GLU A 143 -9.76 8.69 -8.54
CA GLU A 143 -8.58 9.09 -9.31
C GLU A 143 -7.36 8.28 -8.91
N VAL A 144 -6.37 8.18 -9.80
CA VAL A 144 -5.04 7.67 -9.49
C VAL A 144 -4.26 8.78 -8.79
N ALA A 145 -3.82 8.52 -7.56
CA ALA A 145 -3.12 9.52 -6.76
C ALA A 145 -1.72 9.81 -7.30
N VAL A 146 -0.96 8.77 -7.56
CA VAL A 146 0.36 8.83 -8.19
C VAL A 146 0.31 7.93 -9.41
N VAL A 147 0.67 8.47 -10.57
CA VAL A 147 0.68 7.70 -11.83
C VAL A 147 1.96 6.87 -11.86
N PRO A 148 1.88 5.53 -11.92
CA PRO A 148 3.07 4.71 -12.05
C PRO A 148 3.94 5.15 -13.23
N MET A 149 5.26 5.14 -13.05
CA MET A 149 6.18 5.50 -14.13
C MET A 149 5.93 4.63 -15.37
N THR A 150 5.73 5.28 -16.52
CA THR A 150 5.51 4.62 -17.81
C THR A 150 6.55 5.07 -18.83
N GLY A 151 6.85 4.25 -19.85
CA GLY A 151 7.79 4.60 -20.93
C GLY A 151 9.12 3.89 -20.85
N GLU A 152 10.18 4.47 -21.39
CA GLU A 152 11.54 3.86 -21.44
C GLU A 152 12.14 3.55 -20.06
N TYR A 153 11.62 4.18 -19.01
CA TYR A 153 12.00 3.98 -17.60
C TYR A 153 11.07 3.01 -16.85
N ALA A 154 10.01 2.51 -17.48
CA ALA A 154 9.04 1.59 -16.86
C ALA A 154 9.64 0.22 -16.44
N ASN A 155 10.86 -0.07 -16.86
CA ASN A 155 11.61 -1.28 -16.49
C ASN A 155 12.59 -1.05 -15.34
N MET A 156 12.57 0.12 -14.70
CA MET A 156 13.40 0.45 -13.55
C MET A 156 12.50 0.78 -12.36
N THR A 157 12.12 -0.25 -11.62
CA THR A 157 11.45 -0.09 -10.33
C THR A 157 12.45 0.42 -9.31
N HIS A 158 12.07 1.46 -8.56
CA HIS A 158 12.85 1.94 -7.42
C HIS A 158 12.40 1.23 -6.15
N PHE A 159 13.38 0.91 -5.30
CA PHE A 159 13.13 0.24 -4.03
C PHE A 159 13.51 1.15 -2.86
N VAL A 160 12.89 0.92 -1.71
CA VAL A 160 13.21 1.70 -0.50
C VAL A 160 14.64 1.51 -0.03
N THR A 161 15.33 0.48 -0.49
CA THR A 161 16.74 0.22 -0.19
C THR A 161 17.72 0.97 -1.09
N ASP A 162 17.27 1.56 -2.21
CA ASP A 162 18.12 2.30 -3.12
C ASP A 162 18.67 3.59 -2.47
N GLU A 163 19.85 4.03 -2.90
CA GLU A 163 20.51 5.21 -2.33
C GLU A 163 19.67 6.47 -2.48
N ASP A 164 18.98 6.60 -3.59
CA ASP A 164 18.14 7.75 -3.96
C ASP A 164 16.66 7.62 -3.57
N ALA A 165 16.26 6.58 -2.83
CA ALA A 165 14.86 6.28 -2.51
C ALA A 165 14.06 7.48 -1.96
N VAL A 166 14.68 8.34 -1.14
CA VAL A 166 14.04 9.57 -0.64
C VAL A 166 13.96 10.66 -1.73
N THR A 167 14.87 10.65 -2.69
CA THR A 167 14.87 11.62 -3.79
C THR A 167 13.81 11.28 -4.84
N VAL A 168 13.60 9.99 -5.08
CA VAL A 168 12.58 9.49 -6.02
C VAL A 168 11.23 9.27 -5.37
N LEU A 169 11.09 9.55 -4.07
CA LEU A 169 9.82 9.50 -3.36
C LEU A 169 8.80 10.44 -4.02
N GLU A 170 7.73 9.88 -4.50
CA GLU A 170 6.59 10.63 -5.00
C GLU A 170 5.58 10.86 -3.88
N THR A 171 5.07 12.09 -3.76
CA THR A 171 4.05 12.45 -2.78
C THR A 171 2.90 13.21 -3.44
N LYS A 172 1.71 13.02 -2.91
CA LYS A 172 0.54 13.84 -3.28
C LYS A 172 -0.29 14.15 -2.05
N GLN A 173 -0.63 15.41 -1.87
CA GLN A 173 -1.45 15.88 -0.77
C GLN A 173 -2.83 16.33 -1.29
N TYR A 174 -3.86 16.00 -0.52
CA TYR A 174 -5.23 16.42 -0.73
C TYR A 174 -5.70 17.21 0.49
N PRO A 175 -6.45 18.31 0.30
CA PRO A 175 -6.93 19.13 1.42
C PRO A 175 -8.06 18.44 2.20
N ASP A 176 -8.65 17.39 1.65
CA ASP A 176 -9.81 16.69 2.21
C ASP A 176 -9.47 15.26 2.62
N ARG A 177 -10.28 14.71 3.57
CA ARG A 177 -10.26 13.30 3.91
C ARG A 177 -10.61 12.45 2.69
N ALA A 178 -9.90 11.36 2.48
CA ALA A 178 -10.34 10.35 1.53
C ALA A 178 -11.66 9.70 1.99
N LEU A 179 -12.55 9.47 1.06
CA LEU A 179 -13.81 8.73 1.27
C LEU A 179 -13.66 7.26 0.89
N LYS A 180 -12.81 6.99 -0.09
CA LYS A 180 -12.43 5.65 -0.56
C LYS A 180 -10.96 5.64 -0.86
N VAL A 181 -10.29 4.55 -0.51
CA VAL A 181 -8.88 4.32 -0.81
C VAL A 181 -8.70 2.89 -1.26
N ALA A 182 -7.90 2.69 -2.29
CA ALA A 182 -7.36 1.41 -2.69
C ALA A 182 -5.86 1.58 -2.94
N ALA A 183 -5.03 0.81 -2.24
CA ALA A 183 -3.60 0.70 -2.49
C ALA A 183 -3.27 -0.74 -2.88
N PHE A 184 -2.39 -0.95 -3.87
CA PHE A 184 -2.14 -2.28 -4.43
C PHE A 184 -0.73 -2.39 -5.02
N SER A 185 -0.18 -3.62 -5.02
CA SER A 185 1.05 -3.97 -5.71
C SER A 185 0.82 -4.06 -7.23
N ASP A 186 1.89 -4.15 -7.99
CA ASP A 186 1.82 -4.18 -9.46
C ASP A 186 1.06 -5.41 -9.99
N GLY A 187 1.07 -6.54 -9.27
CA GLY A 187 0.28 -7.73 -9.61
C GLY A 187 -1.24 -7.49 -9.73
N VAL A 188 -1.76 -6.42 -9.11
CA VAL A 188 -3.18 -6.00 -9.24
C VAL A 188 -3.36 -4.89 -10.27
N GLN A 189 -2.30 -4.22 -10.69
CA GLN A 189 -2.35 -2.99 -11.48
C GLN A 189 -3.16 -3.11 -12.78
N ARG A 190 -2.97 -4.22 -13.54
CA ARG A 190 -3.71 -4.47 -14.80
C ARG A 190 -5.20 -4.75 -14.62
N LEU A 191 -5.64 -5.07 -13.40
CA LEU A 191 -7.04 -5.23 -13.03
C LEU A 191 -7.64 -3.88 -12.59
N ALA A 192 -6.86 -3.12 -11.84
CA ALA A 192 -7.25 -1.90 -11.17
C ALA A 192 -7.21 -0.66 -12.08
N LEU A 193 -6.33 -0.63 -13.08
CA LEU A 193 -6.09 0.54 -13.92
C LEU A 193 -6.35 0.28 -15.40
N ASN A 194 -6.83 1.31 -16.08
CA ASN A 194 -6.73 1.40 -17.53
C ASN A 194 -5.32 1.91 -17.86
N MET A 195 -4.43 0.99 -18.26
CA MET A 195 -3.02 1.30 -18.51
C MET A 195 -2.80 2.30 -19.66
N ALA A 196 -3.74 2.42 -20.60
CA ALA A 196 -3.61 3.35 -21.72
C ALA A 196 -3.89 4.81 -21.34
N THR A 197 -4.73 5.02 -20.34
CA THR A 197 -5.17 6.35 -19.89
C THR A 197 -4.70 6.71 -18.49
N SER A 198 -4.06 5.78 -17.79
CA SER A 198 -3.66 5.91 -16.38
C SER A 198 -4.82 6.32 -15.48
N THR A 199 -6.01 5.76 -15.73
CA THR A 199 -7.22 6.05 -14.97
C THR A 199 -7.71 4.82 -14.21
N PRO A 200 -8.44 4.99 -13.08
CA PRO A 200 -9.03 3.88 -12.36
C PRO A 200 -9.99 3.06 -13.25
N HIS A 201 -9.91 1.74 -13.15
CA HIS A 201 -10.93 0.86 -13.75
C HIS A 201 -12.10 0.75 -12.78
N GLU A 202 -13.03 1.69 -12.82
CA GLU A 202 -14.17 1.77 -11.89
C GLU A 202 -14.94 0.45 -11.72
N PRO A 203 -15.21 -0.36 -12.79
CA PRO A 203 -15.89 -1.65 -12.61
C PRO A 203 -15.14 -2.64 -11.71
N PHE A 204 -13.83 -2.51 -11.56
CA PHE A 204 -13.04 -3.30 -10.62
C PHE A 204 -13.31 -2.88 -9.17
N PHE A 205 -13.34 -1.58 -8.89
CA PHE A 205 -13.48 -1.05 -7.53
C PHE A 205 -14.92 -1.03 -7.01
N ALA A 206 -15.90 -0.84 -7.90
CA ALA A 206 -17.29 -0.63 -7.50
C ALA A 206 -17.88 -1.74 -6.61
N PRO A 207 -17.67 -3.05 -6.87
CA PRO A 207 -18.16 -4.11 -6.00
C PRO A 207 -17.55 -4.08 -4.60
N PHE A 208 -16.25 -3.80 -4.49
CA PHE A 208 -15.57 -3.73 -3.20
C PHE A 208 -16.10 -2.57 -2.36
N PHE A 209 -16.03 -1.35 -2.89
CA PHE A 209 -16.49 -0.17 -2.15
C PHE A 209 -17.99 -0.21 -1.85
N GLY A 210 -18.80 -0.73 -2.78
CA GLY A 210 -20.24 -0.91 -2.56
C GLY A 210 -20.55 -1.93 -1.47
N GLY A 211 -19.85 -3.07 -1.47
CA GLY A 211 -19.99 -4.10 -0.44
C GLY A 211 -19.52 -3.60 0.93
N MET A 212 -18.35 -2.96 0.99
CA MET A 212 -17.80 -2.41 2.23
C MET A 212 -18.71 -1.32 2.83
N ALA A 213 -19.27 -0.45 2.02
CA ALA A 213 -20.16 0.62 2.50
C ALA A 213 -21.44 0.09 3.14
N GLN A 214 -21.93 -1.08 2.72
CA GLN A 214 -23.16 -1.70 3.23
C GLN A 214 -22.91 -2.71 4.36
N ALA A 215 -21.68 -3.17 4.55
CA ALA A 215 -21.33 -4.17 5.54
C ALA A 215 -21.46 -3.64 6.97
N THR A 216 -21.75 -4.53 7.93
CA THR A 216 -21.64 -4.23 9.36
C THR A 216 -20.22 -4.53 9.88
N ALA A 217 -19.91 -4.10 11.10
CA ALA A 217 -18.60 -4.38 11.71
C ALA A 217 -18.34 -5.90 11.86
N GLU A 218 -19.39 -6.68 12.15
CA GLU A 218 -19.29 -8.14 12.29
C GLU A 218 -18.99 -8.85 10.95
N GLN A 219 -19.14 -8.18 9.83
CA GLN A 219 -18.88 -8.71 8.49
C GLN A 219 -17.47 -8.43 7.98
N GLU A 220 -16.64 -7.70 8.70
CA GLU A 220 -15.28 -7.35 8.26
C GLU A 220 -14.42 -8.61 8.00
N GLU A 221 -14.45 -9.58 8.89
CA GLU A 221 -13.72 -10.86 8.71
C GLU A 221 -14.21 -11.62 7.46
N LEU A 222 -15.52 -11.60 7.19
CA LEU A 222 -16.08 -12.18 5.96
C LEU A 222 -15.55 -11.46 4.71
N LEU A 223 -15.49 -10.13 4.74
CA LEU A 223 -14.98 -9.34 3.62
C LEU A 223 -13.49 -9.62 3.36
N HIS A 224 -12.67 -9.76 4.41
CA HIS A 224 -11.27 -10.20 4.26
C HIS A 224 -11.19 -11.57 3.58
N GLY A 225 -11.96 -12.55 4.03
CA GLY A 225 -11.99 -13.88 3.42
C GLY A 225 -12.49 -13.89 1.97
N LEU A 226 -13.38 -12.96 1.60
CA LEU A 226 -13.83 -12.78 0.22
C LEU A 226 -12.74 -12.12 -0.65
N LEU A 227 -11.98 -11.17 -0.12
CA LEU A 227 -10.87 -10.56 -0.83
C LEU A 227 -9.76 -11.58 -1.12
N VAL A 228 -9.34 -12.38 -0.12
CA VAL A 228 -8.38 -13.48 -0.31
C VAL A 228 -8.83 -14.43 -1.43
N LYS A 229 -10.09 -14.88 -1.38
CA LYS A 229 -10.65 -15.76 -2.42
C LYS A 229 -10.69 -15.11 -3.79
N PHE A 230 -10.94 -13.81 -3.86
CA PHE A 230 -10.94 -13.07 -5.11
C PHE A 230 -9.52 -13.02 -5.70
N LEU A 231 -8.53 -12.59 -4.91
CA LEU A 231 -7.13 -12.48 -5.34
C LEU A 231 -6.54 -13.82 -5.79
N GLY A 232 -6.88 -14.94 -5.11
CA GLY A 232 -6.47 -16.30 -5.47
C GLY A 232 -7.33 -16.97 -6.56
N SER A 233 -8.33 -16.27 -7.12
CA SER A 233 -9.26 -16.88 -8.08
C SER A 233 -8.64 -17.09 -9.48
N SER A 234 -9.13 -18.12 -10.20
CA SER A 234 -8.67 -18.40 -11.56
C SER A 234 -8.78 -17.20 -12.50
N PRO A 235 -9.88 -16.40 -12.52
CA PRO A 235 -9.97 -15.22 -13.39
C PRO A 235 -8.92 -14.15 -13.10
N VAL A 236 -8.45 -14.03 -11.85
CA VAL A 236 -7.35 -13.13 -11.49
C VAL A 236 -6.01 -13.73 -11.91
N ASN A 237 -5.77 -15.01 -11.59
CA ASN A 237 -4.55 -15.73 -11.95
C ASN A 237 -4.32 -15.89 -13.46
N GLU A 238 -5.37 -15.80 -14.28
CA GLU A 238 -5.25 -15.75 -15.75
C GLU A 238 -4.74 -14.39 -16.27
N ARG A 239 -4.74 -13.35 -15.44
CA ARG A 239 -4.35 -11.98 -15.80
C ARG A 239 -2.99 -11.56 -15.25
N THR A 240 -2.55 -12.21 -14.21
CA THR A 240 -1.26 -11.98 -13.56
C THR A 240 -0.75 -13.27 -12.93
N ASP A 241 0.54 -13.50 -13.00
CA ASP A 241 1.24 -14.60 -12.36
C ASP A 241 2.03 -14.15 -11.12
N ASP A 242 2.03 -12.85 -10.84
CA ASP A 242 2.69 -12.20 -9.72
C ASP A 242 1.90 -12.29 -8.42
N ASP A 243 2.56 -11.95 -7.30
CA ASP A 243 1.90 -11.75 -6.02
C ASP A 243 0.89 -10.60 -6.12
N LYS A 244 -0.17 -10.68 -5.34
CA LYS A 244 -1.32 -9.78 -5.47
C LYS A 244 -1.71 -9.21 -4.12
N THR A 245 -1.48 -7.93 -3.94
CA THR A 245 -1.87 -7.21 -2.74
C THR A 245 -2.87 -6.11 -3.03
N LEU A 246 -3.93 -6.08 -2.24
CA LEU A 246 -4.94 -5.03 -2.31
C LEU A 246 -5.38 -4.64 -0.89
N ALA A 247 -5.23 -3.37 -0.56
CA ALA A 247 -5.71 -2.78 0.69
C ALA A 247 -6.76 -1.71 0.37
N LEU A 248 -7.93 -1.83 0.99
CA LEU A 248 -9.11 -1.02 0.74
C LEU A 248 -9.60 -0.35 2.02
N ALA A 249 -10.02 0.90 1.92
CA ALA A 249 -10.72 1.62 2.98
C ALA A 249 -11.91 2.41 2.45
N VAL A 250 -13.00 2.43 3.21
CA VAL A 250 -14.19 3.24 2.93
C VAL A 250 -14.59 3.99 4.19
N TRP A 251 -14.80 5.30 4.05
CA TRP A 251 -15.38 6.12 5.10
C TRP A 251 -16.89 5.99 5.08
N THR A 252 -17.50 5.46 6.15
CA THR A 252 -18.93 5.21 6.26
C THR A 252 -19.60 6.13 7.28
N LEU A 253 -20.89 6.43 7.06
CA LEU A 253 -21.73 7.22 7.98
C LEU A 253 -22.08 6.47 9.25
#